data_513ee6d01f9b903d73d94dfebd992134
#
_entry.id   513ee6d01f9b903d73d94dfebd992134
#
_cell.length_a   1.000
_cell.length_b   1.000
_cell.length_c   1.000
_cell.angle_alpha   90.00
_cell.angle_beta   90.00
_cell.angle_gamma   90.00
#
_symmetry.space_group_name_H-M   'P 1'
#
loop_
_entity.id
_entity.type
_entity.pdbx_description
1 polymer ?
#
loop_
_entity_poly.entity_id
_entity_poly.type
_entity_poly.pdbx_seq_one_letter_code
_entity_poly.pdbx_strand_id
1 'polypeptide(L)'
;MQEKIFSKFSKHILCILILSIIIYIISGNIPQVMKKSYAATYTYTSSSNDFPEDFDAKYPGYKALLENLANIHPKWTFKLYETGLDWETTINSEYQGHGGSPSNLVPSDYSAPWICSICGTRNYDTSGRWYCASRGAIEHVMDPRNSLSEANIFQYLLLSNDKNITEEQVTTMASKISYLNNPKLISAIYEVANNPEYNINPFYIIGKILQEQGSGASALCSGQGYNDQYIGYYNLFNVGASGNTTEEVILNGLKYAYDQGWDTPQKSIMGGIGLIRSYINRGQDTLYYQKFNVTYSPYFKNQYAQNIFDSQSIGSILKGYYNKAELLGSEFIFEIPLYNNMPSEPVKNPVLTSETGELAYINASRRVIFKSIT
;
A
#
# COMPACT_ATOMS: atom_id res chain seq x y z
N MET A 1 44.68 39.20 -29.39
CA MET A 1 43.79 39.78 -28.36
C MET A 1 42.50 38.98 -28.19
N GLN A 2 41.93 38.39 -29.22
CA GLN A 2 40.71 37.58 -29.16
C GLN A 2 40.87 36.25 -28.41
N GLU A 3 41.99 35.54 -28.55
CA GLU A 3 42.19 34.25 -27.82
C GLU A 3 42.27 34.37 -26.31
N LYS A 4 42.79 35.50 -25.78
CA LYS A 4 42.81 35.72 -24.31
C LYS A 4 41.44 36.04 -23.73
N ILE A 5 40.53 36.60 -24.52
CA ILE A 5 39.15 36.89 -24.09
C ILE A 5 38.34 35.59 -24.07
N PHE A 6 38.46 34.71 -25.05
CA PHE A 6 37.80 33.40 -25.09
C PHE A 6 38.25 32.49 -23.96
N SER A 7 39.53 32.45 -23.61
CA SER A 7 40.08 31.67 -22.49
C SER A 7 39.57 32.15 -21.12
N LYS A 8 39.36 33.45 -20.93
CA LYS A 8 38.77 34.00 -19.69
C LYS A 8 37.27 33.69 -19.58
N PHE A 9 36.55 33.80 -20.69
CA PHE A 9 35.10 33.50 -20.73
C PHE A 9 34.84 32.01 -20.46
N SER A 10 35.62 31.11 -21.05
CA SER A 10 35.57 29.66 -20.82
C SER A 10 35.82 29.28 -19.35
N LYS A 11 36.78 29.91 -18.68
CA LYS A 11 37.07 29.67 -17.26
C LYS A 11 35.97 30.18 -16.34
N HIS A 12 35.31 31.28 -16.65
CA HIS A 12 34.19 31.79 -15.85
C HIS A 12 32.93 30.89 -15.99
N ILE A 13 32.64 30.40 -17.20
CA ILE A 13 31.57 29.48 -17.46
C ILE A 13 31.82 28.14 -16.71
N LEU A 14 33.06 27.64 -16.75
CA LEU A 14 33.46 26.44 -16.04
C LEU A 14 33.35 26.62 -14.52
N CYS A 15 33.76 27.76 -13.97
CA CYS A 15 33.58 28.06 -12.54
C CYS A 15 32.10 28.17 -12.14
N ILE A 16 31.25 28.78 -12.98
CA ILE A 16 29.81 28.87 -12.72
C ILE A 16 29.15 27.47 -12.76
N LEU A 17 29.54 26.61 -13.72
CA LEU A 17 29.09 25.23 -13.79
C LEU A 17 29.55 24.40 -12.58
N ILE A 18 30.80 24.56 -12.15
CA ILE A 18 31.32 23.88 -10.95
C ILE A 18 30.60 24.40 -9.70
N LEU A 19 30.38 25.72 -9.57
CA LEU A 19 29.64 26.29 -8.45
C LEU A 19 28.18 25.84 -8.44
N SER A 20 27.51 25.73 -9.58
CA SER A 20 26.15 25.23 -9.68
C SER A 20 26.07 23.74 -9.33
N ILE A 21 27.07 22.94 -9.71
CA ILE A 21 27.18 21.52 -9.31
C ILE A 21 27.46 21.40 -7.80
N ILE A 22 28.31 22.24 -7.24
CA ILE A 22 28.63 22.28 -5.82
C ILE A 22 27.40 22.77 -5.03
N ILE A 23 26.68 23.78 -5.51
CA ILE A 23 25.41 24.24 -4.90
C ILE A 23 24.35 23.16 -5.03
N TYR A 24 24.28 22.43 -6.15
CA TYR A 24 23.38 21.27 -6.33
C TYR A 24 23.74 20.11 -5.40
N ILE A 25 25.02 19.88 -5.13
CA ILE A 25 25.52 18.88 -4.18
C ILE A 25 25.35 19.37 -2.72
N ILE A 26 25.57 20.66 -2.43
CA ILE A 26 25.44 21.25 -1.09
C ILE A 26 23.98 21.60 -0.74
N SER A 27 23.13 21.95 -1.71
CA SER A 27 21.69 22.10 -1.52
C SER A 27 21.00 20.75 -1.32
N GLY A 28 21.85 19.69 -1.23
CA GLY A 28 21.44 18.42 -0.67
C GLY A 28 20.14 17.93 -1.29
N ASN A 29 20.25 17.32 -2.46
CA ASN A 29 19.49 16.11 -2.66
C ASN A 29 20.13 14.95 -1.85
N ILE A 30 20.52 15.21 -0.60
CA ILE A 30 20.37 14.22 0.44
C ILE A 30 18.83 14.09 0.50
N PRO A 31 18.22 12.93 0.17
CA PRO A 31 16.87 12.70 0.57
C PRO A 31 16.91 12.97 2.09
N GLN A 32 16.39 14.10 2.53
CA GLN A 32 15.99 14.17 3.91
C GLN A 32 15.02 13.00 3.99
N VAL A 33 15.49 11.93 4.61
CA VAL A 33 14.60 10.99 5.27
C VAL A 33 13.82 11.89 6.18
N MET A 34 12.67 12.36 5.69
CA MET A 34 11.77 13.20 6.48
C MET A 34 11.38 12.25 7.59
N LYS A 35 12.04 12.43 8.74
CA LYS A 35 11.69 11.69 9.93
C LYS A 35 10.20 11.92 10.08
N LYS A 36 9.41 10.85 9.94
CA LYS A 36 8.02 10.82 10.35
C LYS A 36 7.98 11.59 11.66
N SER A 37 7.28 12.72 11.71
CA SER A 37 7.07 13.42 12.96
C SER A 37 6.16 12.51 13.76
N TYR A 38 6.76 11.69 14.62
CA TYR A 38 6.01 10.76 15.46
C TYR A 38 5.21 11.57 16.46
N ALA A 39 3.91 11.71 16.22
CA ALA A 39 2.94 11.87 17.28
C ALA A 39 3.07 10.65 18.23
N ALA A 40 2.65 10.78 19.47
CA ALA A 40 2.75 9.69 20.44
C ALA A 40 2.23 8.39 19.84
N THR A 41 3.02 7.33 19.93
CA THR A 41 2.67 6.01 19.41
C THR A 41 2.53 5.07 20.60
N TYR A 42 1.38 4.45 20.74
CA TYR A 42 1.15 3.42 21.75
C TYR A 42 1.44 2.04 21.16
N THR A 43 1.91 1.12 22.00
CA THR A 43 2.20 -0.26 21.60
C THR A 43 1.33 -1.22 22.40
N TYR A 44 0.72 -2.18 21.72
CA TYR A 44 -0.04 -3.25 22.31
C TYR A 44 0.51 -4.61 21.87
N THR A 45 0.71 -5.51 22.81
CA THR A 45 1.07 -6.92 22.59
C THR A 45 0.23 -7.81 23.51
N SER A 46 0.29 -9.11 23.32
CA SER A 46 -0.39 -10.07 24.21
C SER A 46 0.10 -10.03 25.68
N SER A 47 1.31 -9.48 25.92
CA SER A 47 1.95 -9.47 27.24
C SER A 47 2.09 -8.08 27.85
N SER A 48 1.94 -7.01 27.06
CA SER A 48 2.14 -5.63 27.54
C SER A 48 1.41 -4.62 26.69
N ASN A 49 1.06 -3.50 27.30
CA ASN A 49 0.58 -2.30 26.61
C ASN A 49 1.10 -1.05 27.34
N ASP A 50 1.21 0.05 26.60
CA ASP A 50 1.59 1.37 27.10
C ASP A 50 0.45 2.39 27.00
N PHE A 51 -0.80 1.91 27.03
CA PHE A 51 -1.98 2.75 26.95
C PHE A 51 -2.15 3.59 28.21
N PRO A 52 -2.37 4.91 28.07
CA PRO A 52 -2.74 5.76 29.21
C PRO A 52 -4.13 5.35 29.75
N GLU A 53 -4.42 5.74 30.99
CA GLU A 53 -5.70 5.42 31.65
C GLU A 53 -6.94 5.92 30.90
N ASP A 54 -6.83 7.06 30.21
CA ASP A 54 -7.90 7.66 29.44
C ASP A 54 -7.98 7.18 27.97
N PHE A 55 -7.17 6.17 27.60
CA PHE A 55 -7.09 5.70 26.20
C PHE A 55 -8.45 5.35 25.62
N ASP A 56 -9.26 4.56 26.32
CA ASP A 56 -10.58 4.14 25.84
C ASP A 56 -11.58 5.30 25.73
N ALA A 57 -11.42 6.34 26.57
CA ALA A 57 -12.24 7.55 26.48
C ALA A 57 -11.85 8.39 25.25
N LYS A 58 -10.58 8.44 24.92
CA LYS A 58 -10.06 9.20 23.79
C LYS A 58 -10.21 8.44 22.47
N TYR A 59 -10.02 7.11 22.48
CA TYR A 59 -10.05 6.24 21.31
C TYR A 59 -10.96 5.03 21.55
N PRO A 60 -12.28 5.21 21.58
CA PRO A 60 -13.22 4.15 21.96
C PRO A 60 -13.21 2.98 20.99
N GLY A 61 -13.32 1.77 21.52
CA GLY A 61 -13.53 0.54 20.76
C GLY A 61 -12.29 -0.10 20.14
N TYR A 62 -11.09 0.48 20.27
CA TYR A 62 -9.87 -0.15 19.74
C TYR A 62 -9.38 -1.29 20.64
N LYS A 63 -9.34 -1.08 21.96
CA LYS A 63 -8.70 -1.97 22.92
C LYS A 63 -9.25 -3.41 22.84
N ALA A 64 -10.55 -3.57 22.89
CA ALA A 64 -11.17 -4.90 22.83
C ALA A 64 -10.88 -5.66 21.53
N LEU A 65 -10.77 -4.94 20.39
CA LEU A 65 -10.41 -5.53 19.10
C LEU A 65 -8.96 -5.99 19.07
N LEU A 66 -8.05 -5.18 19.64
CA LEU A 66 -6.63 -5.51 19.74
C LEU A 66 -6.39 -6.68 20.69
N GLU A 67 -7.08 -6.73 21.85
CA GLU A 67 -7.05 -7.84 22.78
C GLU A 67 -7.47 -9.15 22.11
N ASN A 68 -8.55 -9.12 21.34
CA ASN A 68 -9.00 -10.30 20.59
C ASN A 68 -7.94 -10.78 19.59
N LEU A 69 -7.35 -9.88 18.82
CA LEU A 69 -6.28 -10.21 17.86
C LEU A 69 -5.01 -10.74 18.55
N ALA A 70 -4.60 -10.12 19.65
CA ALA A 70 -3.43 -10.56 20.41
C ALA A 70 -3.63 -11.93 21.08
N ASN A 71 -4.86 -12.26 21.48
CA ASN A 71 -5.19 -13.58 22.02
C ASN A 71 -5.09 -14.68 20.94
N ILE A 72 -5.49 -14.38 19.70
CA ILE A 72 -5.41 -15.32 18.58
C ILE A 72 -3.96 -15.43 18.08
N HIS A 73 -3.26 -14.29 18.02
CA HIS A 73 -1.91 -14.16 17.48
C HIS A 73 -0.97 -13.50 18.50
N PRO A 74 -0.48 -14.24 19.51
CA PRO A 74 0.28 -13.67 20.63
C PRO A 74 1.65 -13.07 20.25
N LYS A 75 2.11 -13.32 19.03
CA LYS A 75 3.36 -12.74 18.52
C LYS A 75 3.16 -11.45 17.71
N TRP A 76 1.90 -11.04 17.50
CA TRP A 76 1.63 -9.81 16.76
C TRP A 76 1.81 -8.59 17.66
N THR A 77 2.37 -7.53 17.07
CA THR A 77 2.55 -6.23 17.72
C THR A 77 1.71 -5.19 17.01
N PHE A 78 0.95 -4.43 17.77
CA PHE A 78 0.09 -3.36 17.28
C PHE A 78 0.65 -2.02 17.74
N LYS A 79 1.10 -1.21 16.80
CA LYS A 79 1.53 0.18 17.01
C LYS A 79 0.38 1.09 16.64
N LEU A 80 -0.08 1.92 17.57
CA LEU A 80 -1.15 2.87 17.34
C LEU A 80 -0.56 4.25 17.16
N TYR A 81 -0.76 4.82 16.00
CA TYR A 81 -0.19 6.09 15.58
C TYR A 81 -1.24 7.20 15.72
N GLU A 82 -1.00 8.16 16.63
CA GLU A 82 -1.81 9.37 16.73
C GLU A 82 -1.55 10.26 15.52
N THR A 83 -2.51 10.32 14.60
CA THR A 83 -2.41 11.17 13.40
C THR A 83 -2.44 12.65 13.74
N GLY A 84 -3.04 13.02 14.88
CA GLY A 84 -3.34 14.39 15.26
C GLY A 84 -4.51 15.01 14.45
N LEU A 85 -5.07 14.26 13.50
CA LEU A 85 -6.13 14.72 12.62
C LEU A 85 -7.51 14.52 13.29
N ASP A 86 -8.37 15.50 13.13
CA ASP A 86 -9.78 15.43 13.52
C ASP A 86 -10.56 14.56 12.52
N TRP A 87 -11.42 13.66 13.03
CA TRP A 87 -12.16 12.69 12.22
C TRP A 87 -13.05 13.36 11.17
N GLU A 88 -13.87 14.30 11.61
CA GLU A 88 -14.82 14.99 10.73
C GLU A 88 -14.10 15.76 9.61
N THR A 89 -13.02 16.46 9.98
CA THR A 89 -12.18 17.19 9.02
C THR A 89 -11.50 16.25 8.04
N THR A 90 -11.06 15.08 8.50
CA THR A 90 -10.45 14.03 7.66
C THR A 90 -11.44 13.51 6.64
N ILE A 91 -12.63 13.12 7.08
CA ILE A 91 -13.68 12.62 6.19
C ILE A 91 -14.12 13.68 5.17
N ASN A 92 -14.28 14.93 5.59
CA ASN A 92 -14.60 16.03 4.68
C ASN A 92 -13.52 16.20 3.61
N SER A 93 -12.24 16.04 3.97
CA SER A 93 -11.13 16.16 3.04
C SER A 93 -11.10 14.99 2.03
N GLU A 94 -11.39 13.77 2.47
CA GLU A 94 -11.48 12.60 1.61
C GLU A 94 -12.74 12.57 0.72
N TYR A 95 -13.82 13.21 1.16
CA TYR A 95 -15.06 13.34 0.39
C TYR A 95 -15.01 14.47 -0.65
N GLN A 96 -13.96 15.29 -0.67
CA GLN A 96 -13.80 16.37 -1.65
C GLN A 96 -13.68 15.85 -3.09
N GLY A 97 -13.94 16.76 -4.04
CA GLY A 97 -13.80 16.47 -5.48
C GLY A 97 -15.02 15.81 -6.10
N HIS A 98 -16.08 15.51 -5.35
CA HIS A 98 -17.34 15.07 -5.95
C HIS A 98 -17.87 16.14 -6.93
N GLY A 99 -18.46 15.69 -8.03
CA GLY A 99 -18.85 16.56 -9.14
C GLY A 99 -17.71 16.89 -10.13
N GLY A 100 -16.43 16.69 -9.75
CA GLY A 100 -15.24 16.96 -10.54
C GLY A 100 -14.30 15.77 -10.64
N SER A 101 -13.28 15.75 -9.77
CA SER A 101 -12.26 14.70 -9.70
C SER A 101 -12.21 14.11 -8.28
N PRO A 102 -13.08 13.15 -7.96
CA PRO A 102 -13.13 12.56 -6.63
C PRO A 102 -11.87 11.74 -6.34
N SER A 103 -11.37 11.84 -5.11
CA SER A 103 -10.23 11.04 -4.64
C SER A 103 -10.63 9.60 -4.31
N ASN A 104 -11.92 9.37 -4.07
CA ASN A 104 -12.45 8.10 -3.61
C ASN A 104 -13.57 7.58 -4.51
N LEU A 105 -13.34 6.38 -5.04
CA LEU A 105 -14.24 5.69 -5.95
C LEU A 105 -14.66 4.33 -5.38
N VAL A 106 -15.87 3.91 -5.74
CA VAL A 106 -16.38 2.54 -5.52
C VAL A 106 -16.63 1.88 -6.87
N PRO A 107 -16.53 0.53 -6.95
CA PRO A 107 -16.92 -0.19 -8.16
C PRO A 107 -18.37 0.07 -8.55
N SER A 108 -18.69 0.07 -9.84
CA SER A 108 -20.02 0.39 -10.37
C SER A 108 -21.09 -0.67 -10.07
N ASP A 109 -20.70 -1.84 -9.57
CA ASP A 109 -21.60 -2.89 -9.08
C ASP A 109 -22.11 -2.65 -7.65
N TYR A 110 -21.62 -1.59 -6.98
CA TYR A 110 -22.19 -1.13 -5.72
C TYR A 110 -23.46 -0.29 -5.99
N SER A 111 -24.44 -0.41 -5.10
CA SER A 111 -25.65 0.39 -5.12
C SER A 111 -25.58 1.58 -4.17
N ALA A 112 -26.53 2.54 -4.29
CA ALA A 112 -26.80 3.43 -3.18
C ALA A 112 -27.05 2.58 -1.92
N PRO A 113 -26.52 2.97 -0.75
CA PRO A 113 -25.93 4.23 -0.34
C PRO A 113 -24.39 4.32 -0.44
N TRP A 114 -23.73 3.39 -1.12
CA TRP A 114 -22.27 3.45 -1.32
C TRP A 114 -21.83 4.51 -2.34
N ILE A 115 -22.74 4.90 -3.21
CA ILE A 115 -22.51 5.86 -4.29
C ILE A 115 -22.85 7.27 -3.82
N CYS A 116 -22.00 8.24 -4.13
CA CYS A 116 -22.24 9.64 -3.85
C CYS A 116 -23.56 10.12 -4.49
N SER A 117 -24.49 10.63 -3.67
CA SER A 117 -25.80 11.10 -4.14
C SER A 117 -25.72 12.32 -5.08
N ILE A 118 -24.65 13.11 -5.01
CA ILE A 118 -24.40 14.28 -5.85
C ILE A 118 -23.92 13.85 -7.24
N CYS A 119 -23.02 12.86 -7.31
CA CYS A 119 -22.44 12.37 -8.56
C CYS A 119 -23.32 11.34 -9.25
N GLY A 120 -24.17 10.61 -8.48
CA GLY A 120 -24.94 9.49 -8.98
C GLY A 120 -24.05 8.44 -9.64
N THR A 121 -24.55 7.83 -10.70
CA THR A 121 -23.85 6.81 -11.48
C THR A 121 -22.94 7.39 -12.58
N ARG A 122 -22.39 8.58 -12.37
CA ARG A 122 -21.37 9.13 -13.27
C ARG A 122 -20.10 8.30 -13.18
N ASN A 123 -19.65 7.77 -14.32
CA ASN A 123 -18.40 7.06 -14.44
C ASN A 123 -17.20 8.02 -14.40
N TYR A 124 -16.15 7.59 -13.71
CA TYR A 124 -14.89 8.32 -13.58
C TYR A 124 -13.71 7.64 -14.27
N ASP A 125 -13.98 6.57 -15.01
CA ASP A 125 -13.01 5.95 -15.90
C ASP A 125 -13.63 5.59 -17.27
N THR A 126 -12.76 5.29 -18.23
CA THR A 126 -13.19 4.92 -19.59
C THR A 126 -13.84 3.53 -19.67
N SER A 127 -13.64 2.68 -18.66
CA SER A 127 -14.20 1.33 -18.60
C SER A 127 -15.64 1.30 -18.08
N GLY A 128 -16.15 2.40 -17.53
CA GLY A 128 -17.49 2.48 -16.94
C GLY A 128 -17.65 1.73 -15.62
N ARG A 129 -16.55 1.43 -14.91
CA ARG A 129 -16.55 0.55 -13.75
C ARG A 129 -16.45 1.27 -12.39
N TRP A 130 -16.38 2.61 -12.37
CA TRP A 130 -16.09 3.36 -11.17
C TRP A 130 -17.01 4.54 -10.96
N TYR A 131 -17.66 4.59 -9.80
CA TYR A 131 -18.52 5.68 -9.35
C TYR A 131 -17.90 6.39 -8.15
N CYS A 132 -18.26 7.66 -7.94
CA CYS A 132 -17.85 8.42 -6.77
C CYS A 132 -18.39 7.75 -5.49
N ALA A 133 -17.52 7.55 -4.50
CA ALA A 133 -17.90 7.01 -3.21
C ALA A 133 -18.76 7.99 -2.41
N SER A 134 -19.78 7.48 -1.71
CA SER A 134 -20.54 8.30 -0.76
C SER A 134 -19.69 8.64 0.46
N ARG A 135 -20.08 9.68 1.19
CA ARG A 135 -19.47 10.03 2.46
C ARG A 135 -19.51 8.85 3.44
N GLY A 136 -20.66 8.20 3.60
CA GLY A 136 -20.81 7.05 4.50
C GLY A 136 -19.94 5.85 4.10
N ALA A 137 -19.70 5.65 2.80
CA ALA A 137 -18.77 4.63 2.32
C ALA A 137 -17.32 4.93 2.72
N ILE A 138 -16.91 6.20 2.59
CA ILE A 138 -15.57 6.65 3.01
C ILE A 138 -15.41 6.51 4.52
N GLU A 139 -16.36 6.99 5.31
CA GLU A 139 -16.37 6.86 6.77
C GLU A 139 -16.23 5.40 7.22
N HIS A 140 -17.02 4.50 6.63
CA HIS A 140 -16.97 3.08 6.98
C HIS A 140 -15.63 2.43 6.66
N VAL A 141 -15.07 2.70 5.48
CA VAL A 141 -13.82 2.07 5.03
C VAL A 141 -12.60 2.68 5.75
N MET A 142 -12.65 3.97 6.06
CA MET A 142 -11.57 4.64 6.79
C MET A 142 -11.55 4.34 8.27
N ASP A 143 -12.68 3.97 8.89
CA ASP A 143 -12.71 3.66 10.32
C ASP A 143 -11.86 2.40 10.60
N PRO A 144 -10.70 2.54 11.25
CA PRO A 144 -9.79 1.41 11.44
C PRO A 144 -10.45 0.26 12.22
N ARG A 145 -11.39 0.55 13.11
CA ARG A 145 -12.08 -0.45 13.93
C ARG A 145 -12.87 -1.47 13.10
N ASN A 146 -13.33 -1.07 11.91
CA ASN A 146 -14.01 -1.98 10.98
C ASN A 146 -13.06 -2.99 10.32
N SER A 147 -11.76 -2.79 10.47
CA SER A 147 -10.72 -3.61 9.84
C SER A 147 -9.78 -4.29 10.84
N LEU A 148 -9.98 -4.09 12.15
CA LEU A 148 -9.21 -4.76 13.20
C LEU A 148 -9.73 -6.19 13.43
N SER A 149 -9.58 -7.01 12.41
CA SER A 149 -9.88 -8.44 12.39
C SER A 149 -8.79 -9.18 11.64
N GLU A 150 -8.61 -10.47 11.88
CA GLU A 150 -7.63 -11.30 11.16
C GLU A 150 -7.78 -11.18 9.63
N ALA A 151 -9.02 -11.04 9.14
CA ALA A 151 -9.29 -10.94 7.70
C ALA A 151 -8.75 -9.67 7.07
N ASN A 152 -8.78 -8.53 7.77
CA ASN A 152 -8.59 -7.21 7.17
C ASN A 152 -7.40 -6.42 7.73
N ILE A 153 -6.75 -6.90 8.81
CA ILE A 153 -5.69 -6.13 9.49
C ILE A 153 -4.44 -5.94 8.64
N PHE A 154 -4.19 -6.78 7.66
CA PHE A 154 -2.97 -6.72 6.85
C PHE A 154 -2.83 -5.46 6.00
N GLN A 155 -3.87 -4.64 5.86
CA GLN A 155 -3.72 -3.30 5.31
C GLN A 155 -2.88 -2.37 6.20
N TYR A 156 -2.73 -2.70 7.48
CA TYR A 156 -1.92 -1.97 8.46
C TYR A 156 -0.54 -2.61 8.67
N LEU A 157 -0.21 -3.68 7.95
CA LEU A 157 1.12 -4.29 8.02
C LEU A 157 2.19 -3.23 7.76
N LEU A 158 3.18 -3.14 8.65
CA LEU A 158 4.34 -2.28 8.45
C LEU A 158 5.13 -2.75 7.24
N LEU A 159 5.30 -1.89 6.24
CA LEU A 159 5.91 -2.25 4.95
C LEU A 159 7.43 -2.06 4.95
N SER A 160 7.98 -1.26 5.84
CA SER A 160 9.42 -1.22 6.08
C SER A 160 9.88 -2.52 6.76
N ASN A 161 11.13 -2.88 6.51
CA ASN A 161 11.73 -4.07 7.12
C ASN A 161 12.07 -3.78 8.59
N ASP A 162 11.48 -4.53 9.51
CA ASP A 162 11.80 -4.48 10.95
C ASP A 162 13.07 -5.27 11.32
N LYS A 163 13.69 -5.93 10.33
CA LYS A 163 14.91 -6.75 10.44
C LYS A 163 14.77 -8.01 11.31
N ASN A 164 13.57 -8.38 11.71
CA ASN A 164 13.33 -9.60 12.47
C ASN A 164 13.01 -10.79 11.57
N ILE A 165 12.71 -10.55 10.28
CA ILE A 165 12.39 -11.60 9.32
C ILE A 165 13.69 -12.26 8.87
N THR A 166 13.81 -13.55 9.13
CA THR A 166 14.99 -14.36 8.77
C THR A 166 14.91 -14.85 7.31
N GLU A 167 16.07 -15.20 6.73
CA GLU A 167 16.12 -15.82 5.40
C GLU A 167 15.36 -17.15 5.35
N GLU A 168 15.35 -17.91 6.45
CA GLU A 168 14.58 -19.16 6.59
C GLU A 168 13.07 -18.91 6.47
N GLN A 169 12.56 -17.84 7.09
CA GLN A 169 11.15 -17.45 6.97
C GLN A 169 10.80 -17.01 5.56
N VAL A 170 11.70 -16.26 4.89
CA VAL A 170 11.55 -15.90 3.47
C VAL A 170 11.53 -17.14 2.59
N THR A 171 12.44 -18.08 2.84
CA THR A 171 12.51 -19.37 2.14
C THR A 171 11.25 -20.18 2.34
N THR A 172 10.76 -20.27 3.58
CA THR A 172 9.52 -20.98 3.92
C THR A 172 8.33 -20.42 3.15
N MET A 173 8.18 -19.12 3.09
CA MET A 173 7.10 -18.47 2.34
C MET A 173 7.25 -18.68 0.84
N ALA A 174 8.43 -18.42 0.28
CA ALA A 174 8.68 -18.51 -1.14
C ALA A 174 8.57 -19.97 -1.66
N SER A 175 8.96 -20.97 -0.86
CA SER A 175 8.88 -22.39 -1.24
C SER A 175 7.45 -22.91 -1.48
N LYS A 176 6.43 -22.23 -0.94
CA LYS A 176 5.02 -22.56 -1.20
C LYS A 176 4.52 -22.06 -2.56
N ILE A 177 5.35 -21.31 -3.27
CA ILE A 177 5.01 -20.69 -4.55
C ILE A 177 5.97 -21.23 -5.60
N SER A 178 5.48 -22.03 -6.55
CA SER A 178 6.31 -22.82 -7.44
C SER A 178 7.42 -22.05 -8.17
N TYR A 179 7.11 -20.86 -8.70
CA TYR A 179 8.09 -20.04 -9.43
C TYR A 179 9.00 -19.19 -8.53
N LEU A 180 8.61 -18.97 -7.26
CA LEU A 180 9.48 -18.31 -6.26
C LEU A 180 10.35 -19.30 -5.49
N ASN A 181 10.07 -20.59 -5.57
CA ASN A 181 10.91 -21.64 -4.99
C ASN A 181 12.21 -21.80 -5.80
N ASN A 182 13.00 -20.75 -5.83
CA ASN A 182 14.23 -20.61 -6.57
C ASN A 182 15.26 -19.90 -5.70
N PRO A 183 16.40 -20.53 -5.37
CA PRO A 183 17.41 -19.93 -4.50
C PRO A 183 17.86 -18.52 -4.93
N LYS A 184 17.96 -18.25 -6.23
CA LYS A 184 18.33 -16.92 -6.75
C LYS A 184 17.27 -15.86 -6.44
N LEU A 185 15.98 -16.21 -6.56
CA LEU A 185 14.89 -15.30 -6.25
C LEU A 185 14.77 -15.06 -4.75
N ILE A 186 14.91 -16.11 -3.94
CA ILE A 186 14.87 -16.04 -2.47
C ILE A 186 15.99 -15.13 -1.96
N SER A 187 17.23 -15.40 -2.38
CA SER A 187 18.39 -14.56 -2.00
C SER A 187 18.19 -13.10 -2.43
N ALA A 188 17.71 -12.87 -3.66
CA ALA A 188 17.44 -11.54 -4.16
C ALA A 188 16.41 -10.78 -3.33
N ILE A 189 15.32 -11.44 -2.95
CA ILE A 189 14.26 -10.86 -2.10
C ILE A 189 14.84 -10.48 -0.73
N TYR A 190 15.58 -11.41 -0.10
CA TYR A 190 16.17 -11.19 1.21
C TYR A 190 17.23 -10.08 1.20
N GLU A 191 18.13 -10.08 0.22
CA GLU A 191 19.18 -9.07 0.06
C GLU A 191 18.60 -7.66 -0.16
N VAL A 192 17.62 -7.52 -1.07
CA VAL A 192 16.99 -6.22 -1.34
C VAL A 192 16.20 -5.74 -0.12
N ALA A 193 15.50 -6.63 0.57
CA ALA A 193 14.76 -6.29 1.79
C ALA A 193 15.67 -5.74 2.89
N ASN A 194 16.86 -6.32 3.05
CA ASN A 194 17.83 -5.91 4.07
C ASN A 194 18.78 -4.78 3.62
N ASN A 195 18.73 -4.38 2.36
CA ASN A 195 19.51 -3.24 1.89
C ASN A 195 18.98 -1.95 2.55
N PRO A 196 19.82 -1.18 3.26
CA PRO A 196 19.41 0.04 3.95
C PRO A 196 18.77 1.08 3.03
N GLU A 197 19.11 1.06 1.75
CA GLU A 197 18.53 1.94 0.77
C GLU A 197 17.06 1.62 0.50
N TYR A 198 16.67 0.35 0.50
CA TYR A 198 15.30 -0.09 0.21
C TYR A 198 14.49 -0.32 1.49
N ASN A 199 15.03 -1.08 2.42
CA ASN A 199 14.45 -1.32 3.75
C ASN A 199 12.96 -1.69 3.68
N ILE A 200 12.60 -2.67 2.84
CA ILE A 200 11.22 -3.11 2.62
C ILE A 200 11.03 -4.52 3.17
N ASN A 201 9.91 -4.75 3.83
CA ASN A 201 9.51 -6.03 4.37
C ASN A 201 9.56 -7.13 3.26
N PRO A 202 10.38 -8.19 3.41
CA PRO A 202 10.52 -9.22 2.37
C PRO A 202 9.22 -9.97 2.09
N PHE A 203 8.34 -10.15 3.07
CA PHE A 203 7.04 -10.77 2.86
C PHE A 203 6.15 -9.88 1.98
N TYR A 204 6.25 -8.56 2.16
CA TYR A 204 5.55 -7.64 1.29
C TYR A 204 6.07 -7.71 -0.15
N ILE A 205 7.38 -7.83 -0.37
CA ILE A 205 7.95 -8.05 -1.71
C ILE A 205 7.33 -9.30 -2.35
N ILE A 206 7.31 -10.42 -1.62
CA ILE A 206 6.70 -11.66 -2.09
C ILE A 206 5.22 -11.47 -2.41
N GLY A 207 4.47 -10.83 -1.53
CA GLY A 207 3.05 -10.54 -1.72
C GLY A 207 2.78 -9.70 -2.97
N LYS A 208 3.61 -8.70 -3.23
CA LYS A 208 3.51 -7.87 -4.44
C LYS A 208 3.85 -8.65 -5.70
N ILE A 209 4.89 -9.45 -5.69
CA ILE A 209 5.21 -10.32 -6.84
C ILE A 209 4.02 -11.24 -7.16
N LEU A 210 3.41 -11.83 -6.13
CA LEU A 210 2.23 -12.68 -6.30
C LEU A 210 1.01 -11.93 -6.82
N GLN A 211 0.80 -10.71 -6.40
CA GLN A 211 -0.27 -9.85 -6.91
C GLN A 211 -0.10 -9.60 -8.42
N GLU A 212 1.13 -9.36 -8.86
CA GLU A 212 1.45 -9.01 -10.25
C GLU A 212 1.52 -10.24 -11.17
N GLN A 213 2.04 -11.36 -10.67
CA GLN A 213 2.29 -12.58 -11.47
C GLN A 213 1.19 -13.63 -11.33
N GLY A 214 0.32 -13.53 -10.32
CA GLY A 214 -0.65 -14.56 -10.00
C GLY A 214 -0.03 -15.83 -9.43
N SER A 215 -0.77 -16.94 -9.55
CA SER A 215 -0.35 -18.25 -9.02
C SER A 215 0.44 -19.10 -10.02
N GLY A 216 0.56 -18.67 -11.27
CA GLY A 216 1.22 -19.40 -12.35
C GLY A 216 2.63 -18.88 -12.63
N ALA A 217 3.48 -19.77 -13.18
CA ALA A 217 4.78 -19.34 -13.68
C ALA A 217 4.61 -18.44 -14.90
N SER A 218 5.20 -17.24 -14.84
CA SER A 218 5.29 -16.35 -15.99
C SER A 218 6.72 -16.35 -16.54
N ALA A 219 6.88 -16.23 -17.85
CA ALA A 219 8.18 -16.02 -18.49
C ALA A 219 8.90 -14.79 -17.93
N LEU A 220 8.14 -13.80 -17.44
CA LEU A 220 8.67 -12.57 -16.83
C LEU A 220 9.48 -12.83 -15.54
N CYS A 221 9.22 -13.95 -14.83
CA CYS A 221 9.92 -14.28 -13.58
C CYS A 221 11.08 -15.24 -13.77
N SER A 222 11.18 -15.92 -14.93
CA SER A 222 12.04 -17.09 -15.08
C SER A 222 13.49 -16.77 -15.42
N GLY A 223 13.74 -15.63 -16.05
CA GLY A 223 15.03 -15.32 -16.69
C GLY A 223 15.32 -16.15 -17.94
N GLN A 224 14.37 -16.98 -18.42
CA GLN A 224 14.56 -17.80 -19.62
C GLN A 224 14.18 -17.05 -20.91
N GLY A 225 13.63 -15.84 -20.77
CA GLY A 225 13.11 -15.10 -21.90
C GLY A 225 11.81 -15.69 -22.43
N TYR A 226 11.42 -15.27 -23.64
CA TYR A 226 10.26 -15.77 -24.36
C TYR A 226 10.55 -15.81 -25.87
N ASN A 227 10.29 -16.92 -26.55
CA ASN A 227 10.62 -17.13 -27.97
C ASN A 227 12.09 -16.75 -28.29
N ASP A 228 13.04 -17.23 -27.48
CA ASP A 228 14.50 -16.96 -27.59
C ASP A 228 14.89 -15.47 -27.46
N GLN A 229 13.97 -14.61 -27.01
CA GLN A 229 14.23 -13.18 -26.78
C GLN A 229 14.38 -12.88 -25.30
N TYR A 230 15.21 -11.89 -24.97
CA TYR A 230 15.38 -11.34 -23.62
C TYR A 230 15.78 -12.38 -22.56
N ILE A 231 16.58 -13.39 -22.94
CA ILE A 231 17.12 -14.38 -22.01
C ILE A 231 18.01 -13.67 -20.96
N GLY A 232 17.84 -14.03 -19.69
CA GLY A 232 18.58 -13.42 -18.57
C GLY A 232 17.91 -12.20 -17.95
N TYR A 233 16.78 -11.72 -18.48
CA TYR A 233 16.05 -10.57 -17.93
C TYR A 233 14.83 -10.99 -17.12
N TYR A 234 14.49 -10.17 -16.10
CA TYR A 234 13.43 -10.42 -15.13
C TYR A 234 12.51 -9.22 -15.00
N ASN A 235 11.21 -9.45 -14.95
CA ASN A 235 10.21 -8.43 -14.67
C ASN A 235 9.18 -8.96 -13.67
N LEU A 236 9.56 -8.96 -12.39
CA LEU A 236 8.76 -9.57 -11.33
C LEU A 236 7.48 -8.78 -10.99
N PHE A 237 7.38 -7.53 -11.45
CA PHE A 237 6.27 -6.62 -11.14
C PHE A 237 5.44 -6.22 -12.36
N ASN A 238 5.60 -6.89 -13.50
CA ASN A 238 4.86 -6.61 -14.75
C ASN A 238 4.95 -5.15 -15.24
N VAL A 239 6.00 -4.42 -14.89
CA VAL A 239 6.15 -3.03 -15.29
C VAL A 239 6.27 -2.95 -16.83
N GLY A 240 5.41 -2.13 -17.46
CA GLY A 240 5.38 -2.01 -18.92
C GLY A 240 4.85 -3.23 -19.67
N ALA A 241 4.39 -4.28 -18.96
CA ALA A 241 3.78 -5.46 -19.55
C ALA A 241 2.35 -5.11 -20.02
N SER A 242 2.20 -4.75 -21.28
CA SER A 242 0.93 -4.36 -21.90
C SER A 242 0.85 -4.91 -23.32
N GLY A 243 -0.37 -5.16 -23.80
CA GLY A 243 -0.61 -5.68 -25.15
C GLY A 243 -2.03 -6.22 -25.31
N ASN A 244 -2.39 -6.61 -26.51
CA ASN A 244 -3.70 -7.19 -26.84
C ASN A 244 -3.68 -8.74 -26.74
N THR A 245 -2.50 -9.32 -26.74
CA THR A 245 -2.28 -10.78 -26.63
C THR A 245 -1.34 -11.08 -25.48
N THR A 246 -1.38 -12.32 -24.96
CA THR A 246 -0.45 -12.77 -23.92
C THR A 246 1.00 -12.67 -24.38
N GLU A 247 1.28 -12.98 -25.63
CA GLU A 247 2.61 -12.85 -26.22
C GLU A 247 3.12 -11.40 -26.19
N GLU A 248 2.31 -10.45 -26.65
CA GLU A 248 2.65 -9.02 -26.62
C GLU A 248 2.91 -8.54 -25.19
N VAL A 249 2.07 -8.93 -24.23
CA VAL A 249 2.24 -8.56 -22.81
C VAL A 249 3.57 -9.07 -22.28
N ILE A 250 3.93 -10.35 -22.55
CA ILE A 250 5.19 -10.93 -22.10
C ILE A 250 6.38 -10.24 -22.78
N LEU A 251 6.36 -10.12 -24.10
CA LEU A 251 7.48 -9.51 -24.84
C LEU A 251 7.68 -8.03 -24.48
N ASN A 252 6.62 -7.26 -24.33
CA ASN A 252 6.72 -5.86 -23.91
C ASN A 252 7.25 -5.74 -22.49
N GLY A 253 6.83 -6.60 -21.57
CA GLY A 253 7.34 -6.64 -20.20
C GLY A 253 8.83 -7.03 -20.13
N LEU A 254 9.27 -8.01 -20.93
CA LEU A 254 10.68 -8.42 -21.01
C LEU A 254 11.52 -7.34 -21.70
N LYS A 255 10.99 -6.72 -22.77
CA LYS A 255 11.65 -5.58 -23.42
C LYS A 255 11.87 -4.43 -22.43
N TYR A 256 10.86 -4.11 -21.62
CA TYR A 256 11.02 -3.09 -20.58
C TYR A 256 12.16 -3.46 -19.62
N ALA A 257 12.19 -4.71 -19.13
CA ALA A 257 13.26 -5.18 -18.26
C ALA A 257 14.64 -5.08 -18.93
N TYR A 258 14.74 -5.42 -20.22
CA TYR A 258 15.96 -5.24 -21.01
C TYR A 258 16.40 -3.78 -21.10
N ASP A 259 15.48 -2.89 -21.44
CA ASP A 259 15.74 -1.45 -21.56
C ASP A 259 16.16 -0.82 -20.21
N GLN A 260 15.67 -1.36 -19.09
CA GLN A 260 16.05 -0.95 -17.73
C GLN A 260 17.29 -1.67 -17.18
N GLY A 261 17.85 -2.64 -17.90
CA GLY A 261 19.01 -3.42 -17.46
C GLY A 261 18.70 -4.38 -16.29
N TRP A 262 17.46 -4.89 -16.19
CA TRP A 262 17.04 -5.82 -15.13
C TRP A 262 17.49 -7.26 -15.45
N ASP A 263 18.81 -7.46 -15.56
CA ASP A 263 19.47 -8.73 -15.88
C ASP A 263 19.67 -9.65 -14.67
N THR A 264 19.19 -9.23 -13.50
CA THR A 264 19.15 -10.04 -12.27
C THR A 264 17.82 -9.87 -11.55
N PRO A 265 17.39 -10.87 -10.74
CA PRO A 265 16.21 -10.72 -9.89
C PRO A 265 16.29 -9.51 -8.96
N GLN A 266 17.46 -9.23 -8.37
CA GLN A 266 17.70 -8.08 -7.50
C GLN A 266 17.36 -6.78 -8.21
N LYS A 267 17.89 -6.55 -9.42
CA LYS A 267 17.61 -5.33 -10.19
C LYS A 267 16.14 -5.20 -10.55
N SER A 268 15.49 -6.30 -10.90
CA SER A 268 14.04 -6.33 -11.15
C SER A 268 13.24 -5.96 -9.91
N ILE A 269 13.61 -6.52 -8.73
CA ILE A 269 12.95 -6.18 -7.46
C ILE A 269 13.17 -4.69 -7.14
N MET A 270 14.41 -4.22 -7.20
CA MET A 270 14.76 -2.82 -6.92
C MET A 270 13.99 -1.85 -7.81
N GLY A 271 13.88 -2.14 -9.10
CA GLY A 271 13.12 -1.32 -10.05
C GLY A 271 11.63 -1.34 -9.78
N GLY A 272 11.06 -2.53 -9.56
CA GLY A 272 9.62 -2.71 -9.36
C GLY A 272 9.09 -2.12 -8.04
N ILE A 273 9.89 -2.14 -6.97
CA ILE A 273 9.49 -1.57 -5.67
C ILE A 273 9.80 -0.07 -5.53
N GLY A 274 10.44 0.54 -6.53
CA GLY A 274 10.87 1.94 -6.44
C GLY A 274 9.75 2.93 -6.13
N LEU A 275 8.56 2.73 -6.72
CA LEU A 275 7.38 3.55 -6.42
C LEU A 275 6.94 3.37 -4.97
N ILE A 276 6.85 2.12 -4.51
CA ILE A 276 6.41 1.78 -3.13
C ILE A 276 7.37 2.38 -2.11
N ARG A 277 8.67 2.28 -2.36
CA ARG A 277 9.70 2.93 -1.55
C ARG A 277 9.45 4.43 -1.41
N SER A 278 9.04 5.10 -2.49
CA SER A 278 8.75 6.53 -2.42
C SER A 278 7.62 6.87 -1.43
N TYR A 279 6.62 6.00 -1.30
CA TYR A 279 5.55 6.15 -0.30
C TYR A 279 6.07 5.90 1.12
N ILE A 280 6.82 4.81 1.32
CA ILE A 280 7.42 4.46 2.63
C ILE A 280 8.33 5.60 3.12
N ASN A 281 9.18 6.14 2.25
CA ASN A 281 10.08 7.25 2.57
C ASN A 281 9.35 8.54 2.99
N ARG A 282 8.10 8.72 2.56
CA ARG A 282 7.23 9.82 3.00
C ARG A 282 6.51 9.52 4.32
N GLY A 283 6.67 8.33 4.90
CA GLY A 283 5.95 7.89 6.09
C GLY A 283 4.60 7.22 5.81
N GLN A 284 4.26 6.95 4.54
CA GLN A 284 3.09 6.16 4.17
C GLN A 284 3.46 4.66 4.23
N ASP A 285 3.80 4.19 5.43
CA ASP A 285 4.44 2.92 5.69
C ASP A 285 3.47 1.75 5.94
N THR A 286 2.25 1.90 5.48
CA THR A 286 1.23 0.83 5.40
C THR A 286 0.42 1.00 4.14
N LEU A 287 -0.29 -0.05 3.70
CA LEU A 287 -1.21 0.06 2.56
C LEU A 287 -2.33 1.08 2.85
N TYR A 288 -2.79 1.13 4.10
CA TYR A 288 -3.78 2.12 4.52
C TYR A 288 -3.26 3.55 4.34
N TYR A 289 -2.01 3.84 4.77
CA TYR A 289 -1.42 5.17 4.60
C TYR A 289 -1.10 5.51 3.14
N GLN A 290 -0.87 4.51 2.30
CA GLN A 290 -0.72 4.70 0.84
C GLN A 290 -2.06 5.06 0.19
N LYS A 291 -3.17 4.49 0.68
CA LYS A 291 -4.51 4.81 0.20
C LYS A 291 -5.02 6.14 0.78
N PHE A 292 -4.91 6.33 2.10
CA PHE A 292 -5.38 7.52 2.81
C PHE A 292 -4.18 8.23 3.41
N ASN A 293 -3.62 9.22 2.74
CA ASN A 293 -2.41 9.90 3.23
C ASN A 293 -2.71 10.75 4.47
N VAL A 294 -2.62 10.13 5.64
CA VAL A 294 -2.85 10.75 6.95
C VAL A 294 -1.56 10.91 7.78
N THR A 295 -0.40 10.61 7.18
CA THR A 295 0.90 10.61 7.87
C THR A 295 1.90 11.61 7.30
N TYR A 296 1.64 12.17 6.10
CA TYR A 296 2.57 13.03 5.39
C TYR A 296 1.89 14.28 4.84
N SER A 297 2.45 15.45 5.10
CA SER A 297 1.95 16.73 4.55
C SER A 297 2.44 16.95 3.10
N PRO A 298 1.60 17.41 2.18
CA PRO A 298 0.18 17.73 2.39
C PRO A 298 -0.68 16.46 2.54
N TYR A 299 -1.42 16.39 3.64
CA TYR A 299 -2.35 15.29 3.92
C TYR A 299 -3.38 15.13 2.80
N PHE A 300 -3.96 13.95 2.68
CA PHE A 300 -5.00 13.61 1.69
C PHE A 300 -4.57 13.77 0.23
N LYS A 301 -3.28 13.88 -0.02
CA LYS A 301 -2.64 13.93 -1.35
C LYS A 301 -1.68 12.76 -1.52
N ASN A 302 -1.20 12.56 -2.75
CA ASN A 302 -0.28 11.45 -3.05
C ASN A 302 -0.84 10.07 -2.64
N GLN A 303 -2.12 9.85 -2.89
CA GLN A 303 -2.78 8.57 -2.68
C GLN A 303 -2.42 7.60 -3.82
N TYR A 304 -2.18 6.34 -3.47
CA TYR A 304 -1.77 5.30 -4.42
C TYR A 304 -2.89 4.94 -5.41
N ALA A 305 -4.13 4.90 -4.96
CA ALA A 305 -5.28 4.51 -5.75
C ALA A 305 -6.53 5.31 -5.37
N GLN A 306 -7.47 5.42 -6.32
CA GLN A 306 -8.79 6.03 -6.06
C GLN A 306 -9.80 5.02 -5.48
N ASN A 307 -9.63 3.71 -5.72
CA ASN A 307 -10.48 2.68 -5.13
C ASN A 307 -10.39 2.72 -3.60
N ILE A 308 -11.52 2.97 -2.91
CA ILE A 308 -11.53 3.05 -1.43
C ILE A 308 -11.16 1.73 -0.75
N PHE A 309 -11.33 0.60 -1.43
CA PHE A 309 -11.00 -0.74 -0.93
C PHE A 309 -9.60 -1.21 -1.30
N ASP A 310 -8.77 -0.38 -1.93
CA ASP A 310 -7.48 -0.81 -2.46
C ASP A 310 -6.58 -1.42 -1.36
N SER A 311 -6.42 -0.71 -0.24
CA SER A 311 -5.62 -1.17 0.89
C SER A 311 -6.13 -2.48 1.49
N GLN A 312 -7.44 -2.61 1.67
CA GLN A 312 -8.06 -3.85 2.20
C GLN A 312 -7.91 -5.01 1.22
N SER A 313 -8.08 -4.76 -0.08
CA SER A 313 -7.98 -5.78 -1.12
C SER A 313 -6.56 -6.35 -1.19
N ILE A 314 -5.54 -5.49 -1.22
CA ILE A 314 -4.14 -5.90 -1.21
C ILE A 314 -3.78 -6.59 0.11
N GLY A 315 -4.22 -6.05 1.25
CA GLY A 315 -4.02 -6.65 2.56
C GLY A 315 -4.59 -8.06 2.65
N SER A 316 -5.80 -8.28 2.13
CA SER A 316 -6.43 -9.60 2.08
C SER A 316 -5.67 -10.60 1.20
N ILE A 317 -5.11 -10.14 0.08
CA ILE A 317 -4.25 -10.96 -0.78
C ILE A 317 -3.00 -11.37 -0.01
N LEU A 318 -2.31 -10.44 0.64
CA LEU A 318 -1.14 -10.71 1.48
C LEU A 318 -1.46 -11.73 2.58
N LYS A 319 -2.53 -11.51 3.33
CA LYS A 319 -3.02 -12.44 4.37
C LYS A 319 -3.24 -13.83 3.80
N GLY A 320 -3.87 -13.92 2.65
CA GLY A 320 -4.12 -15.20 1.97
C GLY A 320 -2.84 -15.97 1.68
N TYR A 321 -1.77 -15.29 1.25
CA TYR A 321 -0.47 -15.91 1.01
C TYR A 321 0.25 -16.29 2.30
N TYR A 322 0.23 -15.44 3.34
CA TYR A 322 0.79 -15.78 4.64
C TYR A 322 0.09 -17.00 5.26
N ASN A 323 -1.23 -17.09 5.11
CA ASN A 323 -1.99 -18.25 5.58
C ASN A 323 -1.60 -19.53 4.83
N LYS A 324 -1.47 -19.49 3.48
CA LYS A 324 -1.01 -20.63 2.67
C LYS A 324 0.39 -21.09 3.04
N ALA A 325 1.27 -20.16 3.44
CA ALA A 325 2.63 -20.46 3.89
C ALA A 325 2.71 -20.81 5.39
N GLU A 326 1.58 -20.92 6.09
CA GLU A 326 1.51 -21.20 7.54
C GLU A 326 2.32 -20.20 8.40
N LEU A 327 2.36 -18.94 7.97
CA LEU A 327 3.14 -17.87 8.59
C LEU A 327 2.34 -16.94 9.50
N LEU A 328 1.01 -17.12 9.63
CA LEU A 328 0.19 -16.24 10.48
C LEU A 328 0.61 -16.27 11.97
N GLY A 329 1.31 -17.33 12.41
CA GLY A 329 1.92 -17.41 13.72
C GLY A 329 3.28 -16.70 13.86
N SER A 330 3.79 -16.03 12.81
CA SER A 330 5.04 -15.28 12.85
C SER A 330 4.86 -13.92 13.52
N GLU A 331 5.96 -13.23 13.76
CA GLU A 331 5.98 -11.89 14.32
C GLU A 331 5.60 -10.87 13.22
N PHE A 332 4.41 -10.28 13.33
CA PHE A 332 3.99 -9.17 12.48
C PHE A 332 3.83 -7.90 13.29
N ILE A 333 4.17 -6.77 12.66
CA ILE A 333 3.96 -5.44 13.22
C ILE A 333 2.93 -4.72 12.35
N PHE A 334 1.86 -4.26 12.99
CA PHE A 334 0.80 -3.49 12.35
C PHE A 334 0.82 -2.06 12.89
N GLU A 335 0.74 -1.06 12.02
CA GLU A 335 0.64 0.34 12.44
C GLU A 335 -0.73 0.89 12.07
N ILE A 336 -1.53 1.21 13.10
CA ILE A 336 -2.95 1.54 13.04
C ILE A 336 -3.14 3.04 13.36
N PRO A 337 -3.83 3.83 12.53
CA PRO A 337 -4.07 5.23 12.80
C PRO A 337 -5.11 5.42 13.89
N LEU A 338 -4.88 6.45 14.73
CA LEU A 338 -5.84 7.01 15.67
C LEU A 338 -6.22 8.43 15.22
N TYR A 339 -7.51 8.72 15.20
CA TYR A 339 -8.01 10.05 14.88
C TYR A 339 -8.66 10.69 16.10
N ASN A 340 -8.57 12.00 16.20
CA ASN A 340 -9.25 12.75 17.24
C ASN A 340 -10.76 12.81 16.96
N ASN A 341 -11.57 12.80 18.00
CA ASN A 341 -13.02 12.99 17.92
C ASN A 341 -13.75 11.97 17.04
N MET A 342 -13.30 10.71 17.03
CA MET A 342 -14.01 9.63 16.34
C MET A 342 -15.38 9.38 17.01
N PRO A 343 -16.37 8.89 16.25
CA PRO A 343 -17.60 8.38 16.83
C PRO A 343 -17.32 7.31 17.90
N SER A 344 -18.15 7.26 18.97
CA SER A 344 -18.00 6.27 20.04
C SER A 344 -18.11 4.83 19.54
N GLU A 345 -18.95 4.59 18.52
CA GLU A 345 -19.13 3.29 17.89
C GLU A 345 -18.49 3.27 16.49
N PRO A 346 -18.00 2.10 16.04
CA PRO A 346 -17.53 1.93 14.66
C PRO A 346 -18.60 2.33 13.64
N VAL A 347 -18.17 3.01 12.58
CA VAL A 347 -19.08 3.45 11.53
C VAL A 347 -19.65 2.23 10.79
N LYS A 348 -20.97 2.10 10.81
CA LYS A 348 -21.64 0.95 10.19
C LYS A 348 -21.56 0.99 8.67
N ASN A 349 -21.69 -0.20 8.05
CA ASN A 349 -21.87 -0.31 6.60
C ASN A 349 -23.02 0.59 6.14
N PRO A 350 -22.86 1.32 5.02
CA PRO A 350 -23.98 1.99 4.38
C PRO A 350 -25.05 0.98 3.99
N VAL A 351 -26.27 1.19 4.48
CA VAL A 351 -27.42 0.32 4.24
C VAL A 351 -28.58 1.13 3.69
N LEU A 352 -29.44 0.47 2.90
CA LEU A 352 -30.73 1.03 2.49
C LEU A 352 -31.77 0.60 3.53
N THR A 353 -32.57 1.54 3.99
CA THR A 353 -33.81 1.25 4.71
C THR A 353 -34.96 1.36 3.70
N SER A 354 -35.74 0.30 3.55
CA SER A 354 -36.99 0.37 2.79
C SER A 354 -38.06 1.08 3.60
N GLU A 355 -39.08 1.62 2.93
CA GLU A 355 -40.26 2.19 3.59
C GLU A 355 -40.99 1.18 4.48
N THR A 356 -40.78 -0.13 4.26
CA THR A 356 -41.34 -1.23 5.03
C THR A 356 -40.53 -1.62 6.26
N GLY A 357 -39.41 -0.94 6.54
CA GLY A 357 -38.50 -1.27 7.65
C GLY A 357 -37.58 -2.46 7.37
N GLU A 358 -37.52 -2.96 6.13
CA GLU A 358 -36.54 -3.96 5.73
C GLU A 358 -35.14 -3.32 5.60
N LEU A 359 -34.14 -4.02 6.10
CA LEU A 359 -32.73 -3.62 5.92
C LEU A 359 -32.18 -4.22 4.63
N ALA A 360 -31.71 -3.37 3.74
CA ALA A 360 -30.93 -3.79 2.60
C ALA A 360 -29.44 -3.58 2.88
N TYR A 361 -28.62 -4.59 2.60
CA TYR A 361 -27.19 -4.51 2.75
C TYR A 361 -26.47 -5.19 1.57
N ILE A 362 -25.24 -4.81 1.35
CA ILE A 362 -24.39 -5.42 0.34
C ILE A 362 -23.66 -6.61 0.99
N ASN A 363 -23.92 -7.82 0.50
CA ASN A 363 -23.23 -9.02 0.98
C ASN A 363 -21.80 -9.13 0.42
N ALA A 364 -21.07 -10.16 0.86
CA ALA A 364 -19.71 -10.44 0.40
C ALA A 364 -19.60 -10.63 -1.14
N SER A 365 -20.70 -10.97 -1.81
CA SER A 365 -20.79 -11.08 -3.27
C SER A 365 -21.19 -9.76 -3.92
N ARG A 366 -21.24 -8.66 -3.17
CA ARG A 366 -21.61 -7.31 -3.61
C ARG A 366 -23.04 -7.21 -4.18
N ARG A 367 -23.94 -8.09 -3.73
CA ARG A 367 -25.36 -8.05 -4.09
C ARG A 367 -26.15 -7.40 -2.96
N VAL A 368 -27.15 -6.62 -3.32
CA VAL A 368 -28.12 -6.11 -2.36
C VAL A 368 -29.03 -7.25 -1.92
N ILE A 369 -29.12 -7.49 -0.62
CA ILE A 369 -30.00 -8.48 -0.02
C ILE A 369 -30.97 -7.75 0.89
N PHE A 370 -32.27 -7.94 0.66
CA PHE A 370 -33.31 -7.48 1.56
C PHE A 370 -33.56 -8.59 2.59
N LYS A 371 -33.52 -8.23 3.86
CA LYS A 371 -33.82 -9.14 4.96
C LYS A 371 -34.97 -8.55 5.76
N SER A 372 -36.07 -9.28 5.83
CA SER A 372 -37.20 -8.93 6.68
C SER A 372 -36.77 -8.95 8.13
N ILE A 373 -37.11 -7.93 8.87
CA ILE A 373 -36.96 -7.88 10.32
C ILE A 373 -38.25 -8.43 10.88
N THR A 374 -38.25 -9.71 11.23
CA THR A 374 -39.31 -10.36 12.03
C THR A 374 -39.05 -10.17 13.51
#